data_98e5f169a613c248730789ae1c94aa9c
#
_entry.id   98e5f169a613c248730789ae1c94aa9c
#
_cell.length_a   1.000
_cell.length_b   1.000
_cell.length_c   1.000
_cell.angle_alpha   90.00
_cell.angle_beta   90.00
_cell.angle_gamma   90.00
#
_symmetry.space_group_name_H-M   'P 1'
#
loop_
_entity.id
_entity.type
_entity.pdbx_description
1 polymer ?
#
loop_
_entity_poly.entity_id
_entity_poly.type
_entity_poly.pdbx_seq_one_letter_code
_entity_poly.pdbx_strand_id
1 'polypeptide(L)'
;MLSFRWKIIFTALAACALATGCDSDSPTAASQDSLVRPLEEVSTSGPPVITNITISSSVLLFDSSVPLVCAVIYGKTTDYGLIATDDDMRSGAHSEHHPLMPGLEADTDYHYRVQGTAADGTLYVGEDMTFRTSAEEAGPEVNLLSAAAGARIVAVSSNFGGAADDERWGADSAIDDSPGTAWSSASDGDEAFIEIALAGRARLHAVEVWTRSMSNNTAQIFSFTLTTDAGQTLGPLDLEDATQAYRFEIDAAASSLRFDVASSNGGNTGLVEFAAFGTLLDE
;
A
#
# COMPACT_ATOMS: atom_id res chain seq x y z
N MET A 1 -29.50 -48.27 -1.89
CA MET A 1 -29.47 -49.74 -1.97
C MET A 1 -28.07 -50.19 -2.29
N LEU A 2 -27.59 -51.14 -1.54
CA LEU A 2 -26.36 -51.92 -1.43
C LEU A 2 -25.22 -51.27 -0.63
N SER A 3 -25.23 -51.67 0.63
CA SER A 3 -24.11 -51.64 1.56
C SER A 3 -23.19 -52.84 1.33
N PHE A 4 -21.89 -52.64 1.30
CA PHE A 4 -20.90 -53.72 1.32
C PHE A 4 -20.10 -53.62 2.61
N ARG A 5 -20.38 -54.54 3.53
CA ARG A 5 -19.63 -54.78 4.78
C ARG A 5 -18.56 -55.82 4.50
N TRP A 6 -17.30 -55.51 4.73
CA TRP A 6 -16.23 -56.52 4.75
C TRP A 6 -15.94 -56.91 6.20
N LYS A 7 -16.13 -58.22 6.47
CA LYS A 7 -15.76 -58.90 7.72
C LYS A 7 -14.30 -59.34 7.61
N ILE A 8 -13.48 -58.96 8.54
CA ILE A 8 -12.12 -59.51 8.75
C ILE A 8 -12.24 -60.67 9.74
N ILE A 9 -11.79 -61.83 9.30
CA ILE A 9 -11.73 -63.09 10.08
C ILE A 9 -10.35 -63.13 10.76
N PHE A 10 -10.36 -63.28 12.09
CA PHE A 10 -9.19 -63.60 12.87
C PHE A 10 -8.98 -65.12 12.89
N THR A 11 -7.79 -65.60 12.47
CA THR A 11 -7.36 -66.98 12.72
C THR A 11 -6.18 -66.94 13.68
N ALA A 12 -6.40 -67.43 14.87
CA ALA A 12 -5.35 -67.69 15.88
C ALA A 12 -4.67 -69.06 15.57
N LEU A 13 -3.35 -69.06 15.63
CA LEU A 13 -2.61 -70.29 15.72
C LEU A 13 -1.57 -70.19 16.86
N ALA A 14 -1.61 -71.17 17.75
CA ALA A 14 -0.85 -71.27 18.98
C ALA A 14 0.49 -72.01 18.81
N ALA A 15 1.45 -71.51 19.56
CA ALA A 15 2.54 -72.24 20.29
C ALA A 15 3.47 -73.15 19.54
N CYS A 16 4.78 -72.88 19.64
CA CYS A 16 5.76 -73.83 20.17
C CYS A 16 7.00 -73.12 20.75
N ALA A 17 7.26 -73.28 22.02
CA ALA A 17 8.45 -72.79 22.69
C ALA A 17 9.60 -73.80 22.46
N LEU A 18 10.78 -73.30 22.09
CA LEU A 18 12.07 -73.92 22.36
C LEU A 18 13.08 -72.84 22.71
N ALA A 19 13.56 -72.91 23.96
CA ALA A 19 14.59 -72.04 24.46
C ALA A 19 15.97 -72.54 23.98
N THR A 20 16.76 -71.66 23.36
CA THR A 20 18.22 -71.73 23.40
C THR A 20 18.73 -70.31 23.50
N GLY A 21 19.44 -69.99 24.56
CA GLY A 21 20.04 -68.70 24.78
C GLY A 21 21.13 -68.40 23.76
N CYS A 22 21.07 -67.17 23.26
CA CYS A 22 22.21 -66.46 22.73
C CYS A 22 22.09 -65.04 23.28
N ASP A 23 23.05 -64.70 24.14
CA ASP A 23 23.34 -63.29 24.45
C ASP A 23 23.67 -62.63 23.19
N SER A 24 22.73 -61.79 22.70
CA SER A 24 22.98 -60.79 21.73
C SER A 24 22.85 -59.45 22.45
N ASP A 25 23.98 -58.85 22.76
CA ASP A 25 24.08 -57.41 22.99
C ASP A 25 23.47 -56.72 21.82
N SER A 26 22.18 -56.45 21.89
CA SER A 26 21.54 -55.44 21.03
C SER A 26 22.13 -54.12 21.46
N PRO A 27 22.76 -53.37 20.56
CA PRO A 27 23.08 -51.99 20.87
C PRO A 27 21.76 -51.32 21.22
N THR A 28 21.64 -50.87 22.47
CA THR A 28 20.60 -49.93 22.90
C THR A 28 20.62 -48.80 21.91
N ALA A 29 19.61 -48.71 21.03
CA ALA A 29 19.41 -47.53 20.24
C ALA A 29 19.30 -46.40 21.26
N ALA A 30 20.35 -45.59 21.33
CA ALA A 30 20.31 -44.36 22.09
C ALA A 30 19.07 -43.61 21.56
N SER A 31 18.12 -43.39 22.43
CA SER A 31 17.03 -42.50 22.21
C SER A 31 17.68 -41.16 21.79
N GLN A 32 17.67 -40.86 20.51
CA GLN A 32 17.98 -39.50 20.05
C GLN A 32 16.80 -38.69 20.53
N ASP A 33 16.84 -38.18 21.75
CA ASP A 33 16.11 -37.04 22.16
C ASP A 33 16.46 -35.96 21.11
N SER A 34 15.52 -35.69 20.23
CA SER A 34 15.60 -34.57 19.29
C SER A 34 15.69 -33.31 20.15
N LEU A 35 16.93 -32.86 20.38
CA LEU A 35 17.19 -31.67 21.19
C LEU A 35 16.70 -30.47 20.41
N VAL A 36 15.50 -30.03 20.74
CA VAL A 36 14.99 -28.69 20.32
C VAL A 36 15.45 -27.70 21.37
N ARG A 37 16.16 -26.67 20.96
CA ARG A 37 16.71 -25.62 21.82
C ARG A 37 16.24 -24.23 21.35
N PRO A 38 16.18 -23.24 22.26
CA PRO A 38 15.96 -21.87 21.90
C PRO A 38 17.06 -21.33 20.97
N LEU A 39 16.67 -20.56 19.95
CA LEU A 39 17.59 -19.94 19.00
C LEU A 39 18.56 -18.95 19.69
N GLU A 40 18.11 -18.30 20.76
CA GLU A 40 18.87 -17.34 21.53
C GLU A 40 20.18 -17.93 22.12
N GLU A 41 20.24 -19.25 22.35
CA GLU A 41 21.43 -19.89 22.87
C GLU A 41 22.63 -19.81 21.92
N VAL A 42 22.37 -19.66 20.63
CA VAL A 42 23.39 -19.60 19.58
C VAL A 42 23.40 -18.27 18.82
N SER A 43 22.47 -17.38 19.09
CA SER A 43 22.45 -16.06 18.47
C SER A 43 23.62 -15.20 18.95
N THR A 44 24.35 -14.58 18.02
CA THR A 44 25.44 -13.63 18.31
C THR A 44 25.10 -12.19 17.95
N SER A 45 24.12 -11.97 17.07
CA SER A 45 23.63 -10.65 16.64
C SER A 45 22.42 -10.16 17.44
N GLY A 46 21.95 -10.93 18.44
CA GLY A 46 20.69 -10.68 19.13
C GLY A 46 19.49 -11.34 18.41
N PRO A 47 18.26 -10.88 18.63
CA PRO A 47 17.10 -11.39 17.92
C PRO A 47 17.23 -11.24 16.40
N PRO A 48 16.70 -12.18 15.60
CA PRO A 48 16.65 -12.03 14.14
C PRO A 48 15.95 -10.73 13.73
N VAL A 49 16.48 -10.04 12.74
CA VAL A 49 15.97 -8.72 12.28
C VAL A 49 15.50 -8.82 10.84
N ILE A 50 14.33 -8.23 10.55
CA ILE A 50 13.86 -8.07 9.19
C ILE A 50 14.35 -6.73 8.62
N THR A 51 14.95 -6.79 7.43
CA THR A 51 15.47 -5.64 6.69
C THR A 51 14.99 -5.65 5.24
N ASN A 52 15.32 -4.59 4.49
CA ASN A 52 14.97 -4.45 3.09
C ASN A 52 13.49 -4.77 2.81
N ILE A 53 12.63 -4.28 3.71
CA ILE A 53 11.18 -4.49 3.60
C ILE A 53 10.67 -3.72 2.37
N THR A 54 10.06 -4.44 1.44
CA THR A 54 9.40 -3.90 0.24
C THR A 54 7.90 -4.22 0.27
N ILE A 55 7.20 -3.92 -0.80
CA ILE A 55 5.79 -4.29 -1.00
C ILE A 55 5.60 -5.80 -1.21
N SER A 56 6.64 -6.54 -1.58
CA SER A 56 6.52 -7.95 -2.01
C SER A 56 7.61 -8.87 -1.50
N SER A 57 8.59 -8.34 -0.76
CA SER A 57 9.71 -9.11 -0.22
C SER A 57 10.32 -8.46 1.01
N SER A 58 11.09 -9.24 1.77
CA SER A 58 11.96 -8.76 2.85
C SER A 58 13.15 -9.71 3.02
N VAL A 59 14.18 -9.27 3.74
CA VAL A 59 15.35 -10.06 4.06
C VAL A 59 15.46 -10.20 5.57
N LEU A 60 15.63 -11.43 6.06
CA LEU A 60 15.99 -11.67 7.46
C LEU A 60 17.49 -11.56 7.62
N LEU A 61 17.98 -10.99 8.72
CA LEU A 61 19.38 -11.00 9.13
C LEU A 61 19.50 -11.67 10.50
N PHE A 62 20.43 -12.61 10.59
CA PHE A 62 20.69 -13.35 11.82
C PHE A 62 22.08 -13.98 11.77
N ASP A 63 22.86 -13.86 12.86
CA ASP A 63 24.16 -14.50 13.00
C ASP A 63 24.15 -15.52 14.14
N SER A 64 24.83 -16.63 13.94
CA SER A 64 24.91 -17.73 14.91
C SER A 64 26.36 -18.09 15.29
N SER A 65 26.56 -18.51 16.54
CA SER A 65 27.85 -18.98 17.06
C SER A 65 28.23 -20.36 16.58
N VAL A 66 27.26 -21.13 16.07
CA VAL A 66 27.45 -22.44 15.46
C VAL A 66 26.90 -22.41 14.03
N PRO A 67 27.55 -23.08 13.07
CA PRO A 67 27.00 -23.16 11.72
C PRO A 67 25.66 -23.91 11.71
N LEU A 68 24.65 -23.31 11.09
CA LEU A 68 23.29 -23.83 10.98
C LEU A 68 22.87 -24.02 9.53
N VAL A 69 22.08 -25.03 9.26
CA VAL A 69 21.19 -25.09 8.11
C VAL A 69 19.91 -24.33 8.50
N CYS A 70 19.80 -23.08 8.07
CA CYS A 70 18.78 -22.14 8.52
C CYS A 70 17.61 -22.07 7.55
N ALA A 71 16.40 -21.90 8.10
CA ALA A 71 15.21 -21.57 7.37
C ALA A 71 14.38 -20.57 8.18
N VAL A 72 13.68 -19.67 7.50
CA VAL A 72 12.61 -18.86 8.07
C VAL A 72 11.26 -19.34 7.55
N ILE A 73 10.36 -19.66 8.48
CA ILE A 73 8.95 -19.93 8.16
C ILE A 73 8.16 -18.65 8.41
N TYR A 74 7.25 -18.31 7.51
CA TYR A 74 6.50 -17.04 7.60
C TYR A 74 5.11 -17.18 6.99
N GLY A 75 4.22 -16.23 7.32
CA GLY A 75 2.85 -16.19 6.84
C GLY A 75 2.03 -15.12 7.53
N LYS A 76 0.78 -14.94 7.11
CA LYS A 76 -0.13 -13.95 7.68
C LYS A 76 -0.65 -14.32 9.08
N THR A 77 -0.43 -15.53 9.52
CA THR A 77 -0.81 -16.06 10.83
C THR A 77 0.31 -16.92 11.39
N THR A 78 0.21 -17.32 12.64
CA THR A 78 1.15 -18.26 13.31
C THR A 78 1.13 -19.67 12.73
N ASP A 79 0.24 -20.00 11.79
CA ASP A 79 0.28 -21.24 11.00
C ASP A 79 1.34 -21.17 9.89
N TYR A 80 1.89 -19.99 9.61
CA TYR A 80 2.90 -19.64 8.62
C TYR A 80 2.49 -20.00 7.19
N GLY A 81 3.01 -21.10 6.63
CA GLY A 81 2.63 -21.60 5.30
C GLY A 81 3.66 -21.34 4.19
N LEU A 82 4.60 -20.44 4.43
CA LEU A 82 5.71 -20.12 3.52
C LEU A 82 7.04 -20.42 4.21
N ILE A 83 8.07 -20.73 3.41
CA ILE A 83 9.44 -20.99 3.89
C ILE A 83 10.44 -20.33 2.96
N ALA A 84 11.48 -19.74 3.53
CA ALA A 84 12.65 -19.27 2.80
C ALA A 84 13.93 -19.81 3.44
N THR A 85 14.95 -20.04 2.61
CA THR A 85 16.29 -20.47 3.01
C THR A 85 17.32 -19.55 2.38
N ASP A 86 18.53 -19.54 2.92
CA ASP A 86 19.62 -18.78 2.32
C ASP A 86 19.99 -19.30 0.92
N ASP A 87 20.34 -18.41 0.02
CA ASP A 87 20.77 -18.77 -1.35
C ASP A 87 22.11 -19.49 -1.36
N ASP A 88 22.94 -19.28 -0.34
CA ASP A 88 24.28 -19.89 -0.19
C ASP A 88 24.28 -21.22 0.52
N MET A 89 23.09 -21.78 0.84
CA MET A 89 22.93 -23.15 1.40
C MET A 89 23.64 -24.25 0.60
N ARG A 90 24.07 -23.96 -0.63
CA ARG A 90 24.90 -24.87 -1.42
C ARG A 90 26.26 -25.16 -0.76
N SER A 91 26.74 -24.28 0.10
CA SER A 91 27.96 -24.43 0.90
C SER A 91 27.76 -25.27 2.16
N GLY A 92 26.50 -25.62 2.50
CA GLY A 92 26.14 -26.32 3.74
C GLY A 92 25.80 -25.35 4.88
N ALA A 93 25.97 -25.82 6.13
CA ALA A 93 25.73 -24.99 7.30
C ALA A 93 26.74 -23.83 7.40
N HIS A 94 26.25 -22.65 7.76
CA HIS A 94 27.04 -21.42 7.93
C HIS A 94 26.55 -20.62 9.14
N SER A 95 27.18 -19.50 9.44
CA SER A 95 26.89 -18.71 10.66
C SER A 95 26.30 -17.32 10.38
N GLU A 96 26.36 -16.83 9.15
CA GLU A 96 25.74 -15.58 8.73
C GLU A 96 24.52 -15.91 7.87
N HIS A 97 23.34 -15.45 8.27
CA HIS A 97 22.07 -15.85 7.64
C HIS A 97 21.33 -14.64 7.09
N HIS A 98 20.93 -14.70 5.80
CA HIS A 98 20.23 -13.63 5.11
C HIS A 98 19.18 -14.13 4.10
N PRO A 99 18.28 -15.05 4.50
CA PRO A 99 17.25 -15.55 3.60
C PRO A 99 16.35 -14.45 3.09
N LEU A 100 16.10 -14.45 1.78
CA LEU A 100 15.10 -13.61 1.12
C LEU A 100 13.72 -14.25 1.27
N MET A 101 12.75 -13.52 1.79
CA MET A 101 11.34 -13.90 1.90
C MET A 101 10.53 -13.23 0.77
N PRO A 102 10.27 -13.90 -0.35
CA PRO A 102 9.50 -13.36 -1.47
C PRO A 102 8.01 -13.67 -1.34
N GLY A 103 7.21 -13.09 -2.26
CA GLY A 103 5.79 -13.41 -2.40
C GLY A 103 4.91 -12.80 -1.32
N LEU A 104 5.37 -11.72 -0.71
CA LEU A 104 4.60 -10.96 0.26
C LEU A 104 3.57 -10.07 -0.45
N GLU A 105 2.50 -9.72 0.25
CA GLU A 105 1.51 -8.72 -0.16
C GLU A 105 1.84 -7.37 0.47
N ALA A 106 1.53 -6.28 -0.21
CA ALA A 106 1.76 -4.93 0.27
C ALA A 106 0.89 -4.62 1.51
N ASP A 107 1.38 -3.70 2.36
CA ASP A 107 0.69 -3.19 3.55
C ASP A 107 0.10 -4.29 4.46
N THR A 108 0.81 -5.42 4.59
CA THR A 108 0.33 -6.64 5.25
C THR A 108 1.24 -7.03 6.40
N ASP A 109 0.64 -7.39 7.54
CA ASP A 109 1.37 -7.94 8.69
C ASP A 109 1.68 -9.42 8.46
N TYR A 110 2.93 -9.80 8.74
CA TYR A 110 3.42 -11.18 8.66
C TYR A 110 4.01 -11.61 9.98
N HIS A 111 3.72 -12.86 10.36
CA HIS A 111 4.42 -13.63 11.38
C HIS A 111 5.60 -14.33 10.77
N TYR A 112 6.69 -14.44 11.51
CA TYR A 112 7.86 -15.23 11.09
C TYR A 112 8.54 -15.89 12.28
N ARG A 113 9.20 -17.02 12.01
CA ARG A 113 10.00 -17.76 12.97
C ARG A 113 11.23 -18.35 12.29
N VAL A 114 12.39 -18.17 12.91
CA VAL A 114 13.64 -18.77 12.43
C VAL A 114 13.82 -20.15 13.05
N GLN A 115 14.31 -21.09 12.26
CA GLN A 115 14.73 -22.40 12.72
C GLN A 115 16.03 -22.82 12.02
N GLY A 116 16.94 -23.45 12.75
CA GLY A 116 18.22 -23.87 12.20
C GLY A 116 18.67 -25.18 12.79
N THR A 117 19.22 -26.07 11.97
CA THR A 117 19.75 -27.35 12.42
C THR A 117 21.28 -27.34 12.39
N ALA A 118 21.89 -27.63 13.52
CA ALA A 118 23.35 -27.81 13.64
C ALA A 118 23.82 -29.20 13.16
N ALA A 119 25.13 -29.35 12.92
CA ALA A 119 25.71 -30.58 12.40
C ALA A 119 25.52 -31.80 13.31
N ASP A 120 25.32 -31.59 14.61
CA ASP A 120 25.03 -32.63 15.59
C ASP A 120 23.55 -33.06 15.63
N GLY A 121 22.70 -32.43 14.80
CA GLY A 121 21.27 -32.71 14.73
C GLY A 121 20.42 -31.86 15.70
N THR A 122 21.02 -30.97 16.50
CA THR A 122 20.29 -30.06 17.37
C THR A 122 19.48 -29.07 16.52
N LEU A 123 18.17 -28.98 16.77
CA LEU A 123 17.27 -28.01 16.15
C LEU A 123 17.13 -26.79 17.07
N TYR A 124 17.54 -25.63 16.59
CA TYR A 124 17.34 -24.34 17.24
C TYR A 124 16.11 -23.68 16.66
N VAL A 125 15.20 -23.19 17.53
CA VAL A 125 13.92 -22.60 17.14
C VAL A 125 13.77 -21.25 17.84
N GLY A 126 13.55 -20.20 17.06
CA GLY A 126 13.24 -18.87 17.55
C GLY A 126 11.78 -18.72 17.99
N GLU A 127 11.48 -17.61 18.64
CA GLU A 127 10.11 -17.23 18.96
C GLU A 127 9.36 -16.75 17.70
N ASP A 128 8.03 -16.64 17.81
CA ASP A 128 7.21 -15.99 16.81
C ASP A 128 7.40 -14.47 16.88
N MET A 129 7.70 -13.86 15.74
CA MET A 129 7.91 -12.43 15.59
C MET A 129 7.07 -11.89 14.43
N THR A 130 6.89 -10.58 14.36
CA THR A 130 6.08 -9.95 13.32
C THR A 130 6.81 -8.81 12.63
N PHE A 131 6.44 -8.56 11.38
CA PHE A 131 6.80 -7.36 10.62
C PHE A 131 5.66 -6.99 9.68
N ARG A 132 5.68 -5.74 9.17
CA ARG A 132 4.72 -5.29 8.17
C ARG A 132 5.46 -4.93 6.89
N THR A 133 4.91 -5.36 5.75
CA THR A 133 5.41 -4.97 4.43
C THR A 133 5.10 -3.50 4.14
N SER A 134 5.90 -2.89 3.27
CA SER A 134 5.64 -1.53 2.79
C SER A 134 4.28 -1.47 2.08
N ALA A 135 3.58 -0.36 2.23
CA ALA A 135 2.44 -0.06 1.38
C ALA A 135 2.91 0.13 -0.08
N GLU A 136 2.05 -0.17 -1.04
CA GLU A 136 2.29 0.32 -2.40
C GLU A 136 2.43 1.84 -2.33
N GLU A 137 3.52 2.37 -2.87
CA GLU A 137 3.56 3.80 -3.12
C GLU A 137 2.41 4.08 -4.09
N ALA A 138 1.49 4.96 -3.71
CA ALA A 138 0.54 5.50 -4.66
C ALA A 138 1.37 6.01 -5.84
N GLY A 139 1.13 5.46 -7.03
CA GLY A 139 1.76 5.97 -8.25
C GLY A 139 1.58 7.49 -8.32
N PRO A 140 2.29 8.21 -9.19
CA PRO A 140 2.13 9.64 -9.31
C PRO A 140 0.63 9.94 -9.46
N GLU A 141 0.11 10.76 -8.55
CA GLU A 141 -1.30 11.13 -8.58
C GLU A 141 -1.61 11.79 -9.94
N VAL A 142 -2.62 11.29 -10.61
CA VAL A 142 -3.07 11.86 -11.87
C VAL A 142 -4.09 12.95 -11.57
N ASN A 143 -3.86 14.16 -12.11
CA ASN A 143 -4.85 15.23 -12.08
C ASN A 143 -6.03 14.87 -12.99
N LEU A 144 -7.15 14.45 -12.40
CA LEU A 144 -8.35 14.06 -13.12
C LEU A 144 -9.13 15.26 -13.70
N LEU A 145 -8.84 16.48 -13.25
CA LEU A 145 -9.39 17.71 -13.84
C LEU A 145 -8.51 18.29 -14.97
N SER A 146 -7.38 17.66 -15.27
CA SER A 146 -6.56 18.10 -16.39
C SER A 146 -7.25 17.87 -17.74
N ALA A 147 -7.12 18.82 -18.65
CA ALA A 147 -7.53 18.64 -20.04
C ALA A 147 -6.83 17.44 -20.69
N ALA A 148 -5.58 17.16 -20.32
CA ALA A 148 -4.83 15.98 -20.77
C ALA A 148 -5.43 14.66 -20.25
N ALA A 149 -6.09 14.66 -19.11
CA ALA A 149 -6.84 13.52 -18.58
C ALA A 149 -8.26 13.39 -19.17
N GLY A 150 -8.65 14.31 -20.07
CA GLY A 150 -9.95 14.30 -20.73
C GLY A 150 -11.03 15.12 -20.02
N ALA A 151 -10.67 15.90 -19.02
CA ALA A 151 -11.58 16.87 -18.41
C ALA A 151 -11.89 18.02 -19.38
N ARG A 152 -13.03 18.67 -19.17
CA ARG A 152 -13.48 19.79 -20.01
C ARG A 152 -14.34 20.76 -19.23
N ILE A 153 -14.28 22.03 -19.61
CA ILE A 153 -15.17 23.05 -19.08
C ILE A 153 -16.61 22.77 -19.53
N VAL A 154 -17.54 22.84 -18.60
CA VAL A 154 -19.00 22.68 -18.86
C VAL A 154 -19.70 24.02 -18.77
N ALA A 155 -19.32 24.81 -17.77
CA ALA A 155 -19.89 26.15 -17.57
C ALA A 155 -18.88 27.02 -16.83
N VAL A 156 -18.93 28.33 -17.10
CA VAL A 156 -18.13 29.32 -16.44
C VAL A 156 -18.97 30.59 -16.28
N SER A 157 -18.77 31.37 -15.21
CA SER A 157 -19.50 32.61 -14.97
C SER A 157 -19.24 33.62 -16.08
N SER A 158 -17.97 33.85 -16.39
CA SER A 158 -17.52 34.67 -17.52
C SER A 158 -16.03 34.48 -17.78
N ASN A 159 -15.56 34.91 -18.94
CA ASN A 159 -14.14 35.04 -19.25
C ASN A 159 -13.79 36.53 -19.46
N PHE A 160 -12.61 36.92 -18.99
CA PHE A 160 -12.14 38.29 -19.11
C PHE A 160 -12.17 38.79 -20.58
N GLY A 161 -12.78 39.95 -20.79
CA GLY A 161 -12.91 40.52 -22.10
C GLY A 161 -13.91 39.83 -23.04
N GLY A 162 -14.70 38.88 -22.55
CA GLY A 162 -15.60 38.04 -23.34
C GLY A 162 -14.87 37.00 -24.22
N ALA A 163 -13.66 36.62 -23.82
CA ALA A 163 -12.86 35.61 -24.50
C ALA A 163 -13.56 34.24 -24.54
N ALA A 164 -13.24 33.41 -25.54
CA ALA A 164 -13.62 32.00 -25.53
C ALA A 164 -12.83 31.20 -24.45
N ASP A 165 -13.29 30.00 -24.08
CA ASP A 165 -12.66 29.22 -23.03
C ASP A 165 -11.22 28.85 -23.37
N ASP A 166 -10.90 28.60 -24.63
CA ASP A 166 -9.58 28.23 -25.15
C ASP A 166 -8.66 29.43 -25.48
N GLU A 167 -9.13 30.66 -25.25
CA GLU A 167 -8.34 31.86 -25.44
C GLU A 167 -7.60 32.27 -24.15
N ARG A 168 -6.69 33.22 -24.29
CA ARG A 168 -5.97 33.81 -23.16
C ARG A 168 -6.95 34.34 -22.11
N TRP A 169 -6.76 33.94 -20.85
CA TRP A 169 -7.63 34.21 -19.71
C TRP A 169 -8.98 33.47 -19.73
N GLY A 170 -9.18 32.56 -20.71
CA GLY A 170 -10.35 31.69 -20.79
C GLY A 170 -10.29 30.56 -19.76
N ALA A 171 -11.43 29.90 -19.60
CA ALA A 171 -11.63 28.89 -18.55
C ALA A 171 -10.71 27.67 -18.67
N ASP A 172 -10.29 27.27 -19.88
CA ASP A 172 -9.39 26.14 -20.11
C ASP A 172 -8.02 26.33 -19.45
N SER A 173 -7.59 27.59 -19.20
CA SER A 173 -6.38 27.91 -18.46
C SER A 173 -6.40 27.50 -16.99
N ALA A 174 -7.54 27.09 -16.44
CA ALA A 174 -7.63 26.55 -15.07
C ALA A 174 -7.36 25.05 -14.97
N ILE A 175 -7.23 24.36 -16.13
CA ILE A 175 -7.08 22.89 -16.21
C ILE A 175 -6.03 22.46 -17.23
N ASP A 176 -5.11 23.37 -17.62
CA ASP A 176 -4.10 23.12 -18.65
C ASP A 176 -2.76 22.61 -18.11
N ASP A 177 -2.66 22.34 -16.81
CA ASP A 177 -1.46 21.91 -16.07
C ASP A 177 -0.30 22.93 -16.20
N SER A 178 -0.60 24.22 -16.39
CA SER A 178 0.38 25.28 -16.64
C SER A 178 0.30 26.43 -15.63
N PRO A 179 1.25 26.55 -14.70
CA PRO A 179 1.26 27.67 -13.75
C PRO A 179 1.54 29.06 -14.41
N GLY A 180 1.79 29.07 -15.73
CA GLY A 180 2.03 30.29 -16.48
C GLY A 180 0.79 30.92 -17.09
N THR A 181 -0.36 30.30 -17.01
CA THR A 181 -1.66 30.69 -17.51
C THR A 181 -2.66 30.88 -16.36
N ALA A 182 -3.80 31.43 -16.61
CA ALA A 182 -4.87 31.58 -15.64
C ALA A 182 -6.22 31.88 -16.28
N TRP A 183 -7.28 31.26 -15.80
CA TRP A 183 -8.62 31.75 -16.00
C TRP A 183 -8.84 33.05 -15.23
N SER A 184 -9.56 33.97 -15.82
CA SER A 184 -9.92 35.23 -15.21
C SER A 184 -11.38 35.57 -15.54
N SER A 185 -12.21 35.72 -14.53
CA SER A 185 -13.57 36.25 -14.72
C SER A 185 -13.58 37.72 -15.18
N ALA A 186 -14.70 38.18 -15.65
CA ALA A 186 -14.90 39.55 -16.10
C ALA A 186 -15.51 40.43 -14.98
N SER A 187 -14.83 40.52 -13.84
CA SER A 187 -15.23 41.29 -12.65
C SER A 187 -16.37 40.64 -11.84
N ASP A 188 -16.49 39.32 -11.88
CA ASP A 188 -17.58 38.60 -11.19
C ASP A 188 -17.37 38.54 -9.65
N GLY A 189 -16.14 38.74 -9.18
CA GLY A 189 -15.86 38.72 -7.72
C GLY A 189 -16.36 37.43 -7.06
N ASP A 190 -17.26 37.56 -6.09
CA ASP A 190 -17.85 36.44 -5.38
C ASP A 190 -18.89 35.64 -6.18
N GLU A 191 -19.36 36.19 -7.33
CA GLU A 191 -20.26 35.50 -8.25
C GLU A 191 -19.52 34.59 -9.26
N ALA A 192 -18.18 34.58 -9.23
CA ALA A 192 -17.37 33.78 -10.14
C ALA A 192 -17.48 32.30 -9.86
N PHE A 193 -17.67 31.52 -10.93
CA PHE A 193 -17.67 30.06 -10.84
C PHE A 193 -17.12 29.43 -12.12
N ILE A 194 -16.66 28.17 -11.96
CA ILE A 194 -16.28 27.31 -13.07
C ILE A 194 -16.76 25.88 -12.77
N GLU A 195 -17.37 25.23 -13.76
CA GLU A 195 -17.80 23.82 -13.67
C GLU A 195 -17.04 22.99 -14.70
N ILE A 196 -16.47 21.87 -14.24
CA ILE A 196 -15.59 21.02 -15.02
C ILE A 196 -16.13 19.59 -14.97
N ALA A 197 -16.36 18.99 -16.15
CA ALA A 197 -16.67 17.57 -16.26
C ALA A 197 -15.37 16.75 -16.32
N LEU A 198 -15.33 15.67 -15.57
CA LEU A 198 -14.29 14.64 -15.63
C LEU A 198 -14.48 13.75 -16.87
N ALA A 199 -13.43 13.00 -17.26
CA ALA A 199 -13.54 12.02 -18.34
C ALA A 199 -14.53 10.87 -18.03
N GLY A 200 -14.79 10.61 -16.75
CA GLY A 200 -15.71 9.61 -16.24
C GLY A 200 -16.05 9.87 -14.78
N ARG A 201 -16.90 9.05 -14.19
CA ARG A 201 -17.21 9.14 -12.76
C ARG A 201 -15.99 8.75 -11.95
N ALA A 202 -15.65 9.52 -10.92
CA ALA A 202 -14.49 9.28 -10.08
C ALA A 202 -14.86 9.32 -8.59
N ARG A 203 -14.11 8.62 -7.77
CA ARG A 203 -14.01 8.86 -6.33
C ARG A 203 -12.80 9.75 -6.09
N LEU A 204 -13.04 10.93 -5.59
CA LEU A 204 -12.02 11.95 -5.33
C LEU A 204 -11.65 11.95 -3.86
N HIS A 205 -10.35 12.01 -3.57
CA HIS A 205 -9.83 12.07 -2.21
C HIS A 205 -9.14 13.41 -1.91
N ALA A 206 -8.73 14.17 -2.92
CA ALA A 206 -8.15 15.48 -2.74
C ALA A 206 -8.44 16.41 -3.92
N VAL A 207 -8.40 17.71 -3.65
CA VAL A 207 -8.33 18.77 -4.66
C VAL A 207 -7.16 19.68 -4.35
N GLU A 208 -6.60 20.30 -5.38
CA GLU A 208 -5.58 21.33 -5.26
C GLU A 208 -6.03 22.56 -6.04
N VAL A 209 -6.00 23.71 -5.39
CA VAL A 209 -6.51 24.96 -5.93
C VAL A 209 -5.45 26.04 -5.84
N TRP A 210 -5.11 26.63 -6.98
CA TRP A 210 -4.26 27.79 -7.05
C TRP A 210 -5.05 28.96 -7.66
N THR A 211 -5.36 29.94 -6.83
CA THR A 211 -6.11 31.13 -7.27
C THR A 211 -5.18 32.19 -7.84
N ARG A 212 -5.71 33.05 -8.64
CA ARG A 212 -4.96 34.19 -9.18
C ARG A 212 -5.06 35.45 -8.29
N SER A 213 -4.09 36.31 -8.42
CA SER A 213 -4.16 37.68 -7.88
C SER A 213 -3.67 38.70 -8.94
N MET A 214 -4.07 39.94 -8.79
CA MET A 214 -3.56 41.03 -9.59
C MET A 214 -2.45 41.78 -8.87
N SER A 215 -1.59 42.48 -9.62
CA SER A 215 -0.45 43.24 -9.06
C SER A 215 -0.85 44.36 -8.10
N ASN A 216 -2.12 44.78 -8.13
CA ASN A 216 -2.71 45.76 -7.21
C ASN A 216 -3.38 45.11 -5.98
N ASN A 217 -3.15 43.80 -5.73
CA ASN A 217 -3.73 43.00 -4.66
C ASN A 217 -5.26 42.84 -4.71
N THR A 218 -5.87 43.00 -5.88
CA THR A 218 -7.29 42.65 -6.13
C THR A 218 -7.41 41.24 -6.72
N ALA A 219 -8.63 40.77 -6.86
CA ALA A 219 -8.98 39.44 -7.39
C ALA A 219 -8.49 38.24 -6.53
N GLN A 220 -8.25 38.49 -5.25
CA GLN A 220 -7.89 37.42 -4.31
C GLN A 220 -9.15 36.73 -3.79
N ILE A 221 -9.18 35.42 -3.89
CA ILE A 221 -10.22 34.59 -3.33
C ILE A 221 -9.74 34.13 -1.91
N PHE A 222 -10.62 34.33 -0.94
CA PHE A 222 -10.35 33.98 0.46
C PHE A 222 -10.98 32.64 0.85
N SER A 223 -12.08 32.26 0.20
CA SER A 223 -12.70 30.96 0.38
C SER A 223 -13.55 30.57 -0.83
N PHE A 224 -13.77 29.29 -0.99
CA PHE A 224 -14.56 28.71 -2.06
C PHE A 224 -15.38 27.52 -1.59
N THR A 225 -16.38 27.12 -2.37
CA THR A 225 -17.10 25.86 -2.20
C THR A 225 -16.98 25.00 -3.45
N LEU A 226 -17.07 23.68 -3.25
CA LEU A 226 -17.14 22.71 -4.35
C LEU A 226 -18.50 22.03 -4.33
N THR A 227 -19.14 21.88 -5.47
CA THR A 227 -20.38 21.14 -5.60
C THR A 227 -20.24 20.06 -6.66
N THR A 228 -20.60 18.81 -6.32
CA THR A 228 -20.61 17.69 -7.27
C THR A 228 -21.89 17.66 -8.09
N ASP A 229 -21.89 16.91 -9.22
CA ASP A 229 -23.09 16.62 -10.01
C ASP A 229 -24.21 15.94 -9.20
N ALA A 230 -23.87 15.23 -8.10
CA ALA A 230 -24.84 14.65 -7.17
C ALA A 230 -25.40 15.64 -6.13
N GLY A 231 -24.95 16.90 -6.16
CA GLY A 231 -25.39 17.95 -5.23
C GLY A 231 -24.69 17.92 -3.85
N GLN A 232 -23.64 17.14 -3.68
CA GLN A 232 -22.81 17.23 -2.47
C GLN A 232 -22.02 18.54 -2.51
N THR A 233 -22.11 19.35 -1.46
CA THR A 233 -21.33 20.58 -1.31
C THR A 233 -20.27 20.40 -0.23
N LEU A 234 -19.04 20.80 -0.56
CA LEU A 234 -17.87 20.79 0.32
C LEU A 234 -17.41 22.22 0.57
N GLY A 235 -17.07 22.53 1.80
CA GLY A 235 -16.61 23.86 2.17
C GLY A 235 -17.65 24.69 2.95
N PRO A 236 -17.47 26.03 3.09
CA PRO A 236 -16.38 26.78 2.44
C PRO A 236 -14.99 26.30 2.90
N LEU A 237 -14.05 26.28 1.94
CA LEU A 237 -12.65 25.95 2.14
C LEU A 237 -11.84 27.27 2.08
N ASP A 238 -11.05 27.53 3.10
CA ASP A 238 -10.32 28.78 3.25
C ASP A 238 -8.96 28.73 2.55
N LEU A 239 -8.56 29.84 1.92
CA LEU A 239 -7.29 30.05 1.26
C LEU A 239 -6.51 31.12 2.00
N GLU A 240 -5.23 30.89 2.27
CA GLU A 240 -4.38 31.86 2.98
C GLU A 240 -3.98 33.01 2.06
N ASP A 241 -3.60 32.70 0.81
CA ASP A 241 -3.22 33.68 -0.21
C ASP A 241 -3.37 33.10 -1.64
N ALA A 242 -2.85 33.79 -2.63
CA ALA A 242 -2.85 33.37 -4.03
C ALA A 242 -1.42 33.11 -4.57
N THR A 243 -0.43 32.90 -3.70
CA THR A 243 0.98 32.76 -4.10
C THR A 243 1.36 31.33 -4.46
N GLN A 244 0.55 30.36 -4.06
CA GLN A 244 0.77 28.95 -4.26
C GLN A 244 -0.53 28.16 -4.38
N ALA A 245 -0.43 26.91 -4.78
CA ALA A 245 -1.53 25.96 -4.72
C ALA A 245 -1.74 25.46 -3.27
N TYR A 246 -3.00 25.26 -2.90
CA TYR A 246 -3.42 24.69 -1.62
C TYR A 246 -4.17 23.39 -1.84
N ARG A 247 -3.75 22.35 -1.11
CA ARG A 247 -4.35 21.03 -1.17
C ARG A 247 -5.37 20.85 -0.04
N PHE A 248 -6.52 20.28 -0.40
CA PHE A 248 -7.61 19.95 0.52
C PHE A 248 -7.98 18.48 0.36
N GLU A 249 -7.95 17.74 1.47
CA GLU A 249 -8.46 16.38 1.50
C GLU A 249 -9.99 16.41 1.50
N ILE A 250 -10.59 15.61 0.61
CA ILE A 250 -12.04 15.52 0.43
C ILE A 250 -12.47 14.06 0.35
N ASP A 251 -13.76 13.76 0.42
CA ASP A 251 -14.34 12.47 0.07
C ASP A 251 -15.61 12.73 -0.74
N ALA A 252 -15.50 12.58 -2.05
CA ALA A 252 -16.59 12.83 -2.96
C ALA A 252 -16.59 11.86 -4.14
N ALA A 253 -17.80 11.51 -4.64
CA ALA A 253 -17.95 10.79 -5.90
C ALA A 253 -18.61 11.74 -6.91
N ALA A 254 -17.94 12.00 -8.03
CA ALA A 254 -18.39 13.00 -8.98
C ALA A 254 -18.09 12.62 -10.44
N SER A 255 -18.92 13.08 -11.36
CA SER A 255 -18.66 13.14 -12.80
C SER A 255 -18.39 14.60 -13.25
N SER A 256 -18.77 15.58 -12.43
CA SER A 256 -18.36 16.97 -12.57
C SER A 256 -18.17 17.63 -11.20
N LEU A 257 -17.29 18.62 -11.16
CA LEU A 257 -17.08 19.53 -10.03
C LEU A 257 -17.34 20.95 -10.45
N ARG A 258 -18.10 21.68 -9.62
CA ARG A 258 -18.29 23.10 -9.71
C ARG A 258 -17.56 23.79 -8.57
N PHE A 259 -16.67 24.70 -8.91
CA PHE A 259 -16.01 25.61 -8.00
C PHE A 259 -16.78 26.94 -7.99
N ASP A 260 -17.22 27.39 -6.82
CA ASP A 260 -17.86 28.70 -6.62
C ASP A 260 -17.02 29.50 -5.62
N VAL A 261 -16.74 30.75 -5.94
CA VAL A 261 -16.13 31.69 -5.00
C VAL A 261 -17.10 31.98 -3.88
N ALA A 262 -16.69 31.70 -2.62
CA ALA A 262 -17.51 32.01 -1.45
C ALA A 262 -17.20 33.38 -0.86
N SER A 263 -15.93 33.82 -0.93
CA SER A 263 -15.54 35.17 -0.54
C SER A 263 -14.25 35.60 -1.25
N SER A 264 -14.18 36.89 -1.62
CA SER A 264 -13.02 37.51 -2.27
C SER A 264 -12.90 38.97 -1.93
N ASN A 265 -11.85 39.63 -2.42
CA ASN A 265 -11.80 41.08 -2.42
C ASN A 265 -12.29 41.71 -3.74
N GLY A 266 -13.05 40.94 -4.52
CA GLY A 266 -13.71 41.39 -5.77
C GLY A 266 -12.76 41.45 -6.97
N GLY A 267 -13.33 41.98 -8.06
CA GLY A 267 -12.60 42.13 -9.33
C GLY A 267 -12.58 40.86 -10.18
N ASN A 268 -11.55 40.71 -10.98
CA ASN A 268 -11.40 39.60 -11.92
C ASN A 268 -10.85 38.35 -11.21
N THR A 269 -11.63 37.82 -10.28
CA THR A 269 -11.30 36.53 -9.60
C THR A 269 -11.15 35.39 -10.61
N GLY A 270 -10.43 34.36 -10.25
CA GLY A 270 -10.18 33.21 -11.12
C GLY A 270 -9.12 32.27 -10.57
N LEU A 271 -8.69 31.34 -11.41
CA LEU A 271 -7.78 30.24 -11.03
C LEU A 271 -6.56 30.25 -11.93
N VAL A 272 -5.39 30.02 -11.33
CA VAL A 272 -4.18 29.63 -12.05
C VAL A 272 -4.30 28.16 -12.43
N GLU A 273 -4.71 27.30 -11.45
CA GLU A 273 -4.86 25.88 -11.68
C GLU A 273 -5.90 25.29 -10.72
N PHE A 274 -6.65 24.31 -11.20
CA PHE A 274 -7.55 23.50 -10.39
C PHE A 274 -7.35 22.02 -10.71
N ALA A 275 -6.86 21.26 -9.75
CA ALA A 275 -6.61 19.83 -9.87
C ALA A 275 -7.52 19.03 -8.93
N ALA A 276 -7.85 17.80 -9.32
CA ALA A 276 -8.49 16.83 -8.44
C ALA A 276 -7.84 15.45 -8.59
N PHE A 277 -7.68 14.78 -7.47
CA PHE A 277 -6.99 13.51 -7.37
C PHE A 277 -7.93 12.42 -6.86
N GLY A 278 -7.85 11.25 -7.45
CA GLY A 278 -8.75 10.15 -7.13
C GLY A 278 -8.59 8.98 -8.08
N THR A 279 -9.64 8.17 -8.14
CA THR A 279 -9.69 7.00 -9.01
C THR A 279 -10.97 7.03 -9.85
N LEU A 280 -10.85 6.84 -11.16
CA LEU A 280 -12.00 6.63 -12.03
C LEU A 280 -12.70 5.33 -11.59
N LEU A 281 -14.03 5.39 -11.54
CA LEU A 281 -14.87 4.23 -11.21
C LEU A 281 -15.21 3.50 -12.52
N ASP A 282 -15.05 2.19 -12.51
CA ASP A 282 -15.53 1.34 -13.61
C ASP A 282 -17.06 1.45 -13.72
N GLU A 283 -17.58 1.57 -14.95
CA GLU A 283 -19.03 1.59 -15.23
C GLU A 283 -19.69 0.21 -15.04
#